data_2551788fef8b1b4d4244b82180c0e541
#
_entry.id   2551788fef8b1b4d4244b82180c0e541
#
_cell.length_a   1.000
_cell.length_b   1.000
_cell.length_c   1.000
_cell.angle_alpha   90.00
_cell.angle_beta   90.00
_cell.angle_gamma   90.00
#
_symmetry.space_group_name_H-M   'P 1'
#
loop_
_entity.id
_entity.type
_entity.pdbx_description
1 polymer ?
#
loop_
_entity_poly.entity_id
_entity_poly.type
_entity_poly.pdbx_seq_one_letter_code
_entity_poly.pdbx_strand_id
1 'polypeptide(L)'
;MSEHVRDALATIVDGGTLGLDEARVVMGEVMDGGATPAQLAALLMGLRMRGETVDELAGFALAMRERVVRVDAPAGAIDLVGTGGDGSGTFNISTASALVVAAAGVPVAKHGNRAITSKSGSADVLDALGIRIDHDAVSASASLRDTGFAFLFAPNFHPAMRHAGPTRREIGVRTAFNLLGPLTNPAGTTRQVLGVGDARAAGRFAEVVHRLGTERTFVIHGDGVDELPLDDSGMLYHVGPDGIEQQRVLASALGLTMTTTARLAGGTAAENARAIEGVLHGEPGARRDVVLLNAAAGLLVAGAVDDLEGGIERAALTIDAGLGNALLARLRAERRSADVEAADVETAASAVEGAPA
;
A
#
# COMPACT_ATOMS: atom_id res chain seq x y z
N MET A 1 -6.41 30.81 8.38
CA MET A 1 -5.80 30.27 9.64
C MET A 1 -6.91 29.49 10.32
N SER A 2 -6.74 28.15 10.45
CA SER A 2 -7.77 27.28 11.02
C SER A 2 -7.83 27.44 12.55
N GLU A 3 -9.04 27.59 13.07
CA GLU A 3 -9.30 27.66 14.51
C GLU A 3 -9.23 26.26 15.12
N HIS A 4 -9.82 25.25 14.48
CA HIS A 4 -9.75 23.86 14.94
C HIS A 4 -8.31 23.33 15.02
N VAL A 5 -7.46 23.68 14.04
CA VAL A 5 -6.02 23.29 14.11
C VAL A 5 -5.31 24.00 15.25
N ARG A 6 -5.67 25.25 15.55
CA ARG A 6 -5.09 25.98 16.69
C ARG A 6 -5.49 25.36 18.03
N ASP A 7 -6.76 24.99 18.18
CA ASP A 7 -7.28 24.40 19.41
C ASP A 7 -6.71 22.98 19.62
N ALA A 8 -6.59 22.21 18.54
CA ALA A 8 -5.89 20.91 18.56
C ALA A 8 -4.41 21.05 18.98
N LEU A 9 -3.72 22.11 18.50
CA LEU A 9 -2.35 22.40 18.94
C LEU A 9 -2.26 22.69 20.42
N ALA A 10 -3.19 23.48 20.98
CA ALA A 10 -3.23 23.75 22.42
C ALA A 10 -3.42 22.43 23.21
N THR A 11 -4.37 21.58 22.79
CA THR A 11 -4.59 20.26 23.42
C THR A 11 -3.32 19.39 23.40
N ILE A 12 -2.63 19.33 22.25
CA ILE A 12 -1.43 18.48 22.09
C ILE A 12 -0.25 19.02 22.91
N VAL A 13 -0.06 20.35 22.95
CA VAL A 13 1.01 21.00 23.74
C VAL A 13 0.84 20.72 25.22
N ASP A 14 -0.39 20.67 25.72
CA ASP A 14 -0.72 20.33 27.10
C ASP A 14 -0.66 18.80 27.38
N GLY A 15 -0.21 18.01 26.39
CA GLY A 15 -0.10 16.54 26.50
C GLY A 15 -1.42 15.80 26.31
N GLY A 16 -2.49 16.49 25.94
CA GLY A 16 -3.80 15.91 25.65
C GLY A 16 -3.83 15.17 24.30
N THR A 17 -4.95 14.51 24.02
CA THR A 17 -5.20 13.75 22.78
C THR A 17 -6.48 14.23 22.11
N LEU A 18 -6.56 14.05 20.78
CA LEU A 18 -7.77 14.36 20.03
C LEU A 18 -8.66 13.11 19.96
N GLY A 19 -9.96 13.30 20.16
CA GLY A 19 -10.94 12.27 19.86
C GLY A 19 -11.07 12.05 18.36
N LEU A 20 -11.72 10.93 17.95
CA LEU A 20 -11.85 10.53 16.55
C LEU A 20 -12.48 11.65 15.69
N ASP A 21 -13.60 12.21 16.09
CA ASP A 21 -14.30 13.23 15.32
C ASP A 21 -13.52 14.55 15.27
N GLU A 22 -12.87 14.93 16.37
CA GLU A 22 -12.00 16.11 16.44
C GLU A 22 -10.80 15.94 15.48
N ALA A 23 -10.11 14.81 15.53
CA ALA A 23 -9.01 14.48 14.62
C ALA A 23 -9.46 14.51 13.15
N ARG A 24 -10.67 13.98 12.85
CA ARG A 24 -11.26 14.01 11.51
C ARG A 24 -11.51 15.45 11.03
N VAL A 25 -12.05 16.33 11.87
CA VAL A 25 -12.25 17.75 11.53
C VAL A 25 -10.93 18.44 11.28
N VAL A 26 -9.96 18.29 12.17
CA VAL A 26 -8.63 18.91 12.08
C VAL A 26 -7.91 18.49 10.80
N MET A 27 -7.88 17.18 10.48
CA MET A 27 -7.25 16.71 9.26
C MET A 27 -8.05 17.14 8.02
N GLY A 28 -9.38 17.20 8.11
CA GLY A 28 -10.23 17.74 7.06
C GLY A 28 -9.81 19.17 6.67
N GLU A 29 -9.63 20.05 7.65
CA GLU A 29 -9.17 21.42 7.40
C GLU A 29 -7.75 21.49 6.84
N VAL A 30 -6.85 20.60 7.27
CA VAL A 30 -5.51 20.46 6.66
C VAL A 30 -5.61 20.10 5.19
N MET A 31 -6.45 19.12 4.85
CA MET A 31 -6.64 18.65 3.47
C MET A 31 -7.33 19.70 2.58
N ASP A 32 -8.17 20.56 3.16
CA ASP A 32 -8.85 21.65 2.45
C ASP A 32 -7.98 22.93 2.34
N GLY A 33 -6.75 22.89 2.89
CA GLY A 33 -5.79 24.00 2.84
C GLY A 33 -6.07 25.12 3.86
N GLY A 34 -6.91 24.86 4.87
CA GLY A 34 -7.24 25.82 5.93
C GLY A 34 -6.11 26.05 6.95
N ALA A 35 -5.21 25.07 7.10
CA ALA A 35 -4.05 25.20 7.99
C ALA A 35 -2.89 25.93 7.31
N THR A 36 -2.23 26.85 8.03
CA THR A 36 -0.97 27.43 7.55
C THR A 36 0.17 26.40 7.61
N PRO A 37 1.27 26.57 6.83
CA PRO A 37 2.44 25.70 6.93
C PRO A 37 3.00 25.59 8.36
N ALA A 38 3.00 26.70 9.12
CA ALA A 38 3.46 26.72 10.51
C ALA A 38 2.53 25.90 11.43
N GLN A 39 1.21 26.03 11.27
CA GLN A 39 0.24 25.23 12.02
C GLN A 39 0.39 23.74 11.71
N LEU A 40 0.51 23.40 10.43
CA LEU A 40 0.68 22.01 10.00
C LEU A 40 1.99 21.41 10.52
N ALA A 41 3.10 22.15 10.42
CA ALA A 41 4.38 21.68 10.94
C ALA A 41 4.33 21.44 12.46
N ALA A 42 3.77 22.38 13.22
CA ALA A 42 3.61 22.25 14.66
C ALA A 42 2.72 21.05 15.04
N LEU A 43 1.58 20.86 14.34
CA LEU A 43 0.67 19.74 14.55
C LEU A 43 1.39 18.40 14.32
N LEU A 44 2.04 18.24 13.18
CA LEU A 44 2.74 16.99 12.82
C LEU A 44 3.88 16.68 13.80
N MET A 45 4.64 17.68 14.21
CA MET A 45 5.73 17.47 15.15
C MET A 45 5.24 17.23 16.57
N GLY A 46 4.19 17.93 17.03
CA GLY A 46 3.56 17.67 18.32
C GLY A 46 3.03 16.25 18.43
N LEU A 47 2.28 15.78 17.44
CA LEU A 47 1.80 14.40 17.34
C LEU A 47 2.96 13.39 17.34
N ARG A 48 4.00 13.62 16.52
CA ARG A 48 5.16 12.76 16.41
C ARG A 48 5.94 12.63 17.73
N MET A 49 6.08 13.72 18.50
CA MET A 49 6.82 13.73 19.76
C MET A 49 6.05 13.03 20.87
N ARG A 50 4.73 13.20 20.94
CA ARG A 50 3.86 12.57 21.92
C ARG A 50 3.55 11.12 21.55
N GLY A 51 3.47 10.81 20.29
CA GLY A 51 2.95 9.56 19.71
C GLY A 51 1.46 9.70 19.37
N GLU A 52 1.09 9.33 18.16
CA GLU A 52 -0.29 9.33 17.67
C GLU A 52 -1.13 8.28 18.37
N THR A 53 -2.38 8.59 18.71
CA THR A 53 -3.35 7.63 19.27
C THR A 53 -4.12 6.91 18.16
N VAL A 54 -4.85 5.85 18.55
CA VAL A 54 -5.74 5.09 17.65
C VAL A 54 -6.82 6.00 17.07
N ASP A 55 -7.50 6.79 17.92
CA ASP A 55 -8.56 7.70 17.49
C ASP A 55 -8.05 8.81 16.58
N GLU A 56 -6.86 9.34 16.83
CA GLU A 56 -6.24 10.33 15.96
C GLU A 56 -5.93 9.77 14.58
N LEU A 57 -5.27 8.61 14.51
CA LEU A 57 -4.95 7.98 13.22
C LEU A 57 -6.21 7.57 12.46
N ALA A 58 -7.23 7.05 13.15
CA ALA A 58 -8.51 6.69 12.54
C ALA A 58 -9.24 7.93 12.02
N GLY A 59 -9.33 9.01 12.81
CA GLY A 59 -9.94 10.27 12.41
C GLY A 59 -9.24 10.90 11.20
N PHE A 60 -7.91 10.91 11.20
CA PHE A 60 -7.12 11.38 10.06
C PHE A 60 -7.35 10.54 8.80
N ALA A 61 -7.39 9.22 8.92
CA ALA A 61 -7.68 8.33 7.80
C ALA A 61 -9.08 8.57 7.22
N LEU A 62 -10.10 8.77 8.07
CA LEU A 62 -11.47 9.09 7.64
C LEU A 62 -11.52 10.39 6.84
N ALA A 63 -10.90 11.47 7.34
CA ALA A 63 -10.84 12.75 6.65
C ALA A 63 -10.17 12.64 5.25
N MET A 64 -9.11 11.83 5.14
CA MET A 64 -8.45 11.57 3.85
C MET A 64 -9.33 10.74 2.90
N ARG A 65 -10.01 9.68 3.43
CA ARG A 65 -10.95 8.85 2.65
C ARG A 65 -12.12 9.63 2.08
N GLU A 66 -12.54 10.71 2.72
CA GLU A 66 -13.60 11.60 2.25
C GLU A 66 -13.19 12.45 1.04
N ARG A 67 -11.90 12.69 0.89
CA ARG A 67 -11.31 13.58 -0.13
C ARG A 67 -10.52 12.85 -1.20
N VAL A 68 -10.52 11.52 -1.16
CA VAL A 68 -9.84 10.69 -2.16
C VAL A 68 -10.65 10.67 -3.46
N VAL A 69 -9.96 10.64 -4.60
CA VAL A 69 -10.57 10.32 -5.89
C VAL A 69 -10.89 8.84 -5.91
N ARG A 70 -12.17 8.50 -5.88
CA ARG A 70 -12.66 7.11 -5.77
C ARG A 70 -12.39 6.32 -7.04
N VAL A 71 -11.99 5.06 -6.86
CA VAL A 71 -11.86 4.05 -7.92
C VAL A 71 -12.93 2.99 -7.71
N ASP A 72 -13.69 2.69 -8.75
CA ASP A 72 -14.68 1.61 -8.74
C ASP A 72 -13.95 0.27 -8.97
N ALA A 73 -13.94 -0.56 -7.94
CA ALA A 73 -13.25 -1.84 -7.93
C ALA A 73 -14.25 -3.01 -7.88
N PRO A 74 -13.94 -4.16 -8.48
CA PRO A 74 -14.74 -5.38 -8.33
C PRO A 74 -14.93 -5.75 -6.86
N ALA A 75 -16.08 -6.34 -6.55
CA ALA A 75 -16.38 -6.86 -5.21
C ALA A 75 -15.28 -7.84 -4.77
N GLY A 76 -14.86 -7.74 -3.51
CA GLY A 76 -13.79 -8.56 -2.96
C GLY A 76 -12.38 -8.14 -3.37
N ALA A 77 -12.21 -6.98 -4.01
CA ALA A 77 -10.88 -6.44 -4.29
C ALA A 77 -10.11 -6.18 -2.98
N ILE A 78 -8.83 -6.54 -2.98
CA ILE A 78 -7.96 -6.40 -1.82
C ILE A 78 -6.81 -5.44 -2.08
N ASP A 79 -6.13 -5.01 -1.00
CA ASP A 79 -4.84 -4.33 -1.06
C ASP A 79 -3.76 -5.15 -0.36
N LEU A 80 -2.54 -5.13 -0.89
CA LEU A 80 -1.33 -5.61 -0.23
C LEU A 80 -0.37 -4.42 -0.12
N VAL A 81 -0.27 -3.86 1.07
CA VAL A 81 0.44 -2.59 1.29
C VAL A 81 1.26 -2.65 2.58
N GLY A 82 2.36 -1.92 2.65
CA GLY A 82 3.14 -1.74 3.86
C GLY A 82 3.27 -0.27 4.24
N THR A 83 3.61 -0.01 5.49
CA THR A 83 3.94 1.35 5.96
C THR A 83 5.22 1.87 5.34
N GLY A 84 6.05 0.97 4.81
CA GLY A 84 7.34 1.27 4.23
C GLY A 84 8.35 1.88 5.20
N GLY A 85 9.58 2.09 4.71
CA GLY A 85 10.63 2.75 5.49
C GLY A 85 11.04 1.97 6.75
N ASP A 86 10.94 0.66 6.70
CA ASP A 86 11.40 -0.30 7.71
C ASP A 86 12.94 -0.40 7.76
N GLY A 87 13.61 0.03 6.70
CA GLY A 87 15.08 -0.02 6.59
C GLY A 87 15.63 -1.42 6.26
N SER A 88 14.78 -2.42 6.04
CA SER A 88 15.18 -3.81 5.73
C SER A 88 15.96 -3.94 4.43
N GLY A 89 15.67 -3.08 3.46
CA GLY A 89 16.28 -3.10 2.14
C GLY A 89 15.92 -4.34 1.31
N THR A 90 14.82 -5.00 1.60
CA THR A 90 14.31 -6.15 0.82
C THR A 90 13.86 -5.72 -0.58
N PHE A 91 13.80 -6.67 -1.52
CA PHE A 91 13.11 -6.42 -2.77
C PHE A 91 11.60 -6.22 -2.53
N ASN A 92 10.86 -5.74 -3.54
CA ASN A 92 9.44 -5.39 -3.39
C ASN A 92 8.53 -6.63 -3.24
N ILE A 93 8.59 -7.27 -2.05
CA ILE A 93 7.89 -8.53 -1.72
C ILE A 93 6.38 -8.34 -1.87
N SER A 94 5.79 -7.30 -1.26
CA SER A 94 4.34 -7.05 -1.35
C SER A 94 3.87 -6.83 -2.79
N THR A 95 4.72 -6.22 -3.65
CA THR A 95 4.38 -6.02 -5.07
C THR A 95 4.40 -7.35 -5.84
N ALA A 96 5.41 -8.19 -5.60
CA ALA A 96 5.48 -9.53 -6.19
C ALA A 96 4.28 -10.38 -5.75
N SER A 97 3.97 -10.38 -4.45
CA SER A 97 2.83 -11.10 -3.87
C SER A 97 1.49 -10.61 -4.44
N ALA A 98 1.32 -9.30 -4.63
CA ALA A 98 0.13 -8.71 -5.24
C ALA A 98 -0.09 -9.21 -6.67
N LEU A 99 0.97 -9.33 -7.47
CA LEU A 99 0.89 -9.89 -8.83
C LEU A 99 0.52 -11.38 -8.83
N VAL A 100 1.05 -12.16 -7.89
CA VAL A 100 0.70 -13.59 -7.74
C VAL A 100 -0.76 -13.73 -7.30
N VAL A 101 -1.23 -12.94 -6.34
CA VAL A 101 -2.63 -12.95 -5.87
C VAL A 101 -3.59 -12.56 -7.01
N ALA A 102 -3.27 -11.53 -7.78
CA ALA A 102 -4.07 -11.14 -8.94
C ALA A 102 -4.10 -12.22 -10.02
N ALA A 103 -2.95 -12.88 -10.29
CA ALA A 103 -2.85 -14.00 -11.21
C ALA A 103 -3.64 -15.24 -10.74
N ALA A 104 -3.80 -15.40 -9.42
CA ALA A 104 -4.64 -16.45 -8.83
C ALA A 104 -6.16 -16.14 -8.90
N GLY A 105 -6.55 -14.99 -9.49
CA GLY A 105 -7.94 -14.62 -9.74
C GLY A 105 -8.59 -13.75 -8.66
N VAL A 106 -7.84 -13.23 -7.70
CA VAL A 106 -8.33 -12.26 -6.70
C VAL A 106 -8.04 -10.85 -7.19
N PRO A 107 -9.04 -9.95 -7.34
CA PRO A 107 -8.77 -8.58 -7.76
C PRO A 107 -7.90 -7.84 -6.75
N VAL A 108 -6.85 -7.17 -7.23
CA VAL A 108 -5.92 -6.40 -6.39
C VAL A 108 -5.87 -4.94 -6.81
N ALA A 109 -6.36 -4.05 -5.96
CA ALA A 109 -6.24 -2.61 -6.08
C ALA A 109 -5.06 -2.14 -5.22
N LYS A 110 -3.84 -2.23 -5.77
CA LYS A 110 -2.64 -1.93 -5.00
C LYS A 110 -2.40 -0.45 -4.86
N HIS A 111 -2.55 0.08 -3.64
CA HIS A 111 -2.21 1.47 -3.33
C HIS A 111 -0.71 1.61 -3.01
N GLY A 112 -0.07 2.62 -3.56
CA GLY A 112 1.36 2.79 -3.32
C GLY A 112 1.95 4.09 -3.86
N ASN A 113 3.27 4.22 -3.68
CA ASN A 113 4.02 5.43 -4.05
C ASN A 113 5.42 5.07 -4.58
N ARG A 114 6.14 6.09 -5.08
CA ARG A 114 7.58 6.00 -5.32
C ARG A 114 8.34 5.97 -4.00
N ALA A 115 9.57 5.48 -4.04
CA ALA A 115 10.47 5.47 -2.89
C ALA A 115 10.75 6.89 -2.39
N ILE A 116 10.74 7.06 -1.05
CA ILE A 116 11.22 8.28 -0.39
C ILE A 116 12.58 8.04 0.26
N THR A 117 12.75 6.88 0.90
CA THR A 117 13.96 6.52 1.66
C THR A 117 14.61 5.23 1.20
N SER A 118 13.87 4.32 0.56
CA SER A 118 14.38 3.08 -0.01
C SER A 118 14.94 3.28 -1.43
N LYS A 119 15.62 2.26 -1.97
CA LYS A 119 16.19 2.30 -3.34
C LYS A 119 15.12 2.14 -4.44
N SER A 120 13.95 1.56 -4.11
CA SER A 120 12.88 1.30 -5.06
C SER A 120 11.55 1.17 -4.31
N GLY A 121 10.58 2.03 -4.62
CA GLY A 121 9.19 1.92 -4.19
C GLY A 121 8.37 1.02 -5.11
N SER A 122 7.11 0.79 -4.74
CA SER A 122 6.20 -0.03 -5.55
C SER A 122 5.96 0.55 -6.95
N ALA A 123 5.80 1.87 -7.06
CA ALA A 123 5.66 2.54 -8.35
C ALA A 123 6.92 2.38 -9.22
N ASP A 124 8.10 2.50 -8.62
CA ASP A 124 9.37 2.42 -9.35
C ASP A 124 9.58 1.03 -9.97
N VAL A 125 9.29 -0.02 -9.20
CA VAL A 125 9.45 -1.40 -9.68
C VAL A 125 8.37 -1.78 -10.69
N LEU A 126 7.13 -1.33 -10.54
CA LEU A 126 6.06 -1.57 -11.50
C LEU A 126 6.34 -0.86 -12.84
N ASP A 127 6.85 0.37 -12.78
CA ASP A 127 7.31 1.10 -13.96
C ASP A 127 8.45 0.35 -14.68
N ALA A 128 9.44 -0.17 -13.93
CA ALA A 128 10.53 -0.99 -14.48
C ALA A 128 10.06 -2.33 -15.03
N LEU A 129 8.97 -2.91 -14.50
CA LEU A 129 8.29 -4.08 -15.06
C LEU A 129 7.51 -3.78 -16.34
N GLY A 130 7.36 -2.52 -16.72
CA GLY A 130 6.57 -2.11 -17.87
C GLY A 130 5.06 -2.11 -17.60
N ILE A 131 4.65 -2.01 -16.34
CA ILE A 131 3.25 -1.91 -15.92
C ILE A 131 2.86 -0.43 -15.84
N ARG A 132 1.63 -0.11 -16.22
CA ARG A 132 1.10 1.26 -16.14
C ARG A 132 0.92 1.69 -14.68
N ILE A 133 1.44 2.88 -14.33
CA ILE A 133 1.37 3.43 -12.96
C ILE A 133 0.59 4.75 -12.90
N ASP A 134 0.28 5.34 -14.02
CA ASP A 134 -0.31 6.69 -14.16
C ASP A 134 -1.82 6.67 -14.40
N HIS A 135 -2.50 5.63 -13.93
CA HIS A 135 -3.95 5.53 -14.02
C HIS A 135 -4.66 6.73 -13.40
N ASP A 136 -5.73 7.17 -14.05
CA ASP A 136 -6.83 7.91 -13.44
C ASP A 136 -7.89 6.93 -12.89
N ALA A 137 -8.98 7.44 -12.34
CA ALA A 137 -10.02 6.59 -11.75
C ALA A 137 -10.72 5.69 -12.76
N VAL A 138 -10.90 6.16 -14.00
CA VAL A 138 -11.61 5.42 -15.06
C VAL A 138 -10.72 4.27 -15.56
N SER A 139 -9.48 4.57 -15.92
CA SER A 139 -8.53 3.57 -16.41
C SER A 139 -8.13 2.56 -15.32
N ALA A 140 -8.02 2.98 -14.04
CA ALA A 140 -7.79 2.05 -12.94
C ALA A 140 -8.95 1.07 -12.77
N SER A 141 -10.19 1.57 -12.84
CA SER A 141 -11.39 0.72 -12.77
C SER A 141 -11.49 -0.24 -13.95
N ALA A 142 -11.10 0.18 -15.15
CA ALA A 142 -11.04 -0.69 -16.33
C ALA A 142 -9.97 -1.79 -16.14
N SER A 143 -8.75 -1.42 -15.75
CA SER A 143 -7.65 -2.37 -15.51
C SER A 143 -8.04 -3.42 -14.47
N LEU A 144 -8.68 -3.02 -13.36
CA LEU A 144 -9.17 -3.96 -12.34
C LEU A 144 -10.19 -4.96 -12.90
N ARG A 145 -11.11 -4.53 -13.76
CA ARG A 145 -12.10 -5.42 -14.40
C ARG A 145 -11.46 -6.35 -15.41
N ASP A 146 -10.57 -5.82 -16.24
CA ASP A 146 -10.04 -6.53 -17.40
C ASP A 146 -8.89 -7.45 -17.04
N THR A 147 -8.00 -7.04 -16.12
CA THR A 147 -6.78 -7.79 -15.75
C THR A 147 -6.83 -8.39 -14.35
N GLY A 148 -7.66 -7.85 -13.47
CA GLY A 148 -7.68 -8.19 -12.04
C GLY A 148 -6.64 -7.43 -11.22
N PHE A 149 -5.90 -6.47 -11.81
CA PHE A 149 -4.88 -5.70 -11.12
C PHE A 149 -4.91 -4.23 -11.56
N ALA A 150 -4.77 -3.30 -10.62
CA ALA A 150 -4.40 -1.92 -10.92
C ALA A 150 -3.49 -1.36 -9.83
N PHE A 151 -2.54 -0.54 -10.24
CA PHE A 151 -1.73 0.25 -9.32
C PHE A 151 -2.34 1.64 -9.15
N LEU A 152 -2.68 1.96 -7.89
CA LEU A 152 -3.26 3.24 -7.51
C LEU A 152 -2.16 4.14 -6.96
N PHE A 153 -1.57 4.94 -7.84
CA PHE A 153 -0.47 5.83 -7.50
C PHE A 153 -0.97 6.98 -6.63
N ALA A 154 -0.54 7.04 -5.38
CA ALA A 154 -1.08 7.95 -4.37
C ALA A 154 -1.21 9.42 -4.80
N PRO A 155 -0.25 10.05 -5.52
CA PRO A 155 -0.40 11.42 -6.00
C PRO A 155 -1.60 11.66 -6.91
N ASN A 156 -2.01 10.67 -7.72
CA ASN A 156 -3.12 10.82 -8.65
C ASN A 156 -4.48 10.79 -7.95
N PHE A 157 -4.57 10.11 -6.82
CA PHE A 157 -5.83 9.87 -6.12
C PHE A 157 -6.02 10.71 -4.86
N HIS A 158 -4.95 11.37 -4.37
CA HIS A 158 -5.00 12.23 -3.18
C HIS A 158 -4.63 13.68 -3.52
N PRO A 159 -5.43 14.41 -4.34
CA PRO A 159 -5.11 15.76 -4.76
C PRO A 159 -5.01 16.75 -3.59
N ALA A 160 -5.72 16.49 -2.49
CA ALA A 160 -5.67 17.29 -1.27
C ALA A 160 -4.28 17.31 -0.62
N MET A 161 -3.43 16.29 -0.89
CA MET A 161 -2.06 16.24 -0.40
C MET A 161 -1.17 17.38 -0.91
N ARG A 162 -1.58 18.12 -1.95
CA ARG A 162 -0.89 19.34 -2.40
C ARG A 162 -0.75 20.37 -1.28
N HIS A 163 -1.70 20.41 -0.33
CA HIS A 163 -1.67 21.34 0.79
C HIS A 163 -0.70 20.92 1.91
N ALA A 164 -0.46 19.61 2.07
CA ALA A 164 0.45 19.08 3.09
C ALA A 164 1.85 18.76 2.56
N GLY A 165 1.98 18.47 1.27
CA GLY A 165 3.21 17.99 0.64
C GLY A 165 4.42 18.91 0.82
N PRO A 166 4.33 20.22 0.56
CA PRO A 166 5.45 21.14 0.76
C PRO A 166 5.98 21.13 2.20
N THR A 167 5.10 21.32 3.19
CA THR A 167 5.47 21.31 4.61
C THR A 167 6.10 19.99 5.05
N ARG A 168 5.57 18.84 4.59
CA ARG A 168 6.14 17.52 4.88
C ARG A 168 7.57 17.35 4.33
N ARG A 169 7.83 17.86 3.12
CA ARG A 169 9.20 17.81 2.53
C ARG A 169 10.17 18.69 3.31
N GLU A 170 9.71 19.86 3.76
CA GLU A 170 10.52 20.80 4.51
C GLU A 170 10.85 20.27 5.92
N ILE A 171 9.89 19.63 6.61
CA ILE A 171 10.12 18.96 7.90
C ILE A 171 11.16 17.83 7.78
N GLY A 172 11.14 17.06 6.71
CA GLY A 172 12.13 16.03 6.40
C GLY A 172 12.14 14.79 7.31
N VAL A 173 11.19 14.65 8.23
CA VAL A 173 11.07 13.48 9.12
C VAL A 173 9.76 12.74 8.93
N ARG A 174 9.68 11.49 9.38
CA ARG A 174 8.44 10.70 9.37
C ARG A 174 7.43 11.29 10.36
N THR A 175 6.18 11.43 9.90
CA THR A 175 5.05 11.97 10.66
C THR A 175 3.83 11.06 10.51
N ALA A 176 2.69 11.41 11.13
CA ALA A 176 1.42 10.70 10.98
C ALA A 176 1.08 10.37 9.52
N PHE A 177 1.38 11.24 8.56
CA PHE A 177 1.13 10.96 7.13
C PHE A 177 1.83 9.72 6.57
N ASN A 178 2.95 9.30 7.15
CA ASN A 178 3.62 8.08 6.73
C ASN A 178 2.88 6.81 7.19
N LEU A 179 1.99 6.97 8.17
CA LEU A 179 1.17 5.90 8.72
C LEU A 179 -0.20 5.80 8.03
N LEU A 180 -0.65 6.88 7.38
CA LEU A 180 -2.00 6.98 6.80
C LEU A 180 -2.13 6.37 5.40
N GLY A 181 -1.03 6.25 4.65
CA GLY A 181 -1.06 5.70 3.29
C GLY A 181 -1.80 4.36 3.18
N PRO A 182 -1.43 3.35 4.00
CA PRO A 182 -2.10 2.04 3.99
C PRO A 182 -3.58 2.06 4.39
N LEU A 183 -4.03 3.14 5.03
CA LEU A 183 -5.40 3.27 5.55
C LEU A 183 -6.34 4.02 4.59
N THR A 184 -5.84 4.47 3.44
CA THR A 184 -6.57 5.43 2.57
C THR A 184 -6.61 4.98 1.11
N ASN A 185 -6.73 3.68 0.86
CA ASN A 185 -6.81 3.14 -0.50
C ASN A 185 -8.01 3.74 -1.27
N PRO A 186 -7.78 4.29 -2.48
CA PRO A 186 -8.82 4.90 -3.32
C PRO A 186 -9.98 3.97 -3.70
N ALA A 187 -9.71 2.66 -3.80
CA ALA A 187 -10.73 1.66 -4.10
C ALA A 187 -11.64 1.35 -2.89
N GLY A 188 -11.36 1.93 -1.71
CA GLY A 188 -12.14 1.70 -0.49
C GLY A 188 -12.10 0.24 -0.02
N THR A 189 -11.00 -0.47 -0.28
CA THR A 189 -10.84 -1.88 0.10
C THR A 189 -11.08 -2.07 1.60
N THR A 190 -11.94 -3.00 1.95
CA THR A 190 -12.24 -3.42 3.33
C THR A 190 -11.49 -4.69 3.71
N ARG A 191 -10.78 -5.30 2.75
CA ARG A 191 -9.91 -6.46 2.91
C ARG A 191 -8.50 -6.10 2.48
N GLN A 192 -7.52 -6.33 3.34
CA GLN A 192 -6.13 -5.98 3.04
C GLN A 192 -5.11 -6.75 3.86
N VAL A 193 -3.90 -6.90 3.30
CA VAL A 193 -2.70 -7.24 4.05
C VAL A 193 -1.90 -5.96 4.25
N LEU A 194 -1.69 -5.58 5.51
CA LEU A 194 -1.03 -4.35 5.92
C LEU A 194 0.25 -4.66 6.68
N GLY A 195 1.40 -4.43 6.04
CA GLY A 195 2.70 -4.65 6.65
C GLY A 195 3.16 -3.48 7.54
N VAL A 196 3.73 -3.78 8.70
CA VAL A 196 4.24 -2.80 9.66
C VAL A 196 5.62 -3.20 10.14
N GLY A 197 6.65 -2.41 9.82
CA GLY A 197 8.04 -2.74 10.17
C GLY A 197 8.39 -2.61 11.66
N ASP A 198 7.63 -1.83 12.46
CA ASP A 198 7.85 -1.69 13.91
C ASP A 198 6.84 -2.54 14.68
N ALA A 199 7.32 -3.56 15.40
CA ALA A 199 6.52 -4.47 16.23
C ALA A 199 5.60 -3.73 17.21
N ARG A 200 6.08 -2.61 17.79
CA ARG A 200 5.29 -1.81 18.74
C ARG A 200 4.15 -1.05 18.07
N ALA A 201 4.29 -0.78 16.77
CA ALA A 201 3.25 -0.12 16.00
C ALA A 201 2.21 -1.12 15.45
N ALA A 202 2.57 -2.39 15.23
CA ALA A 202 1.69 -3.38 14.61
C ALA A 202 0.37 -3.57 15.38
N GLY A 203 0.43 -3.74 16.70
CA GLY A 203 -0.79 -3.86 17.53
C GLY A 203 -1.66 -2.60 17.46
N ARG A 204 -1.05 -1.40 17.50
CA ARG A 204 -1.79 -0.13 17.36
C ARG A 204 -2.43 -0.01 15.96
N PHE A 205 -1.75 -0.44 14.91
CA PHE A 205 -2.36 -0.48 13.57
C PHE A 205 -3.54 -1.44 13.50
N ALA A 206 -3.48 -2.58 14.17
CA ALA A 206 -4.60 -3.50 14.28
C ALA A 206 -5.81 -2.82 14.94
N GLU A 207 -5.59 -2.06 16.01
CA GLU A 207 -6.65 -1.27 16.66
C GLU A 207 -7.20 -0.17 15.75
N VAL A 208 -6.34 0.54 14.99
CA VAL A 208 -6.77 1.57 14.04
C VAL A 208 -7.64 1.00 12.94
N VAL A 209 -7.25 -0.11 12.31
CA VAL A 209 -8.06 -0.72 11.23
C VAL A 209 -9.36 -1.32 11.77
N HIS A 210 -9.35 -1.86 12.98
CA HIS A 210 -10.59 -2.28 13.67
C HIS A 210 -11.52 -1.08 13.91
N ARG A 211 -10.99 0.04 14.41
CA ARG A 211 -11.74 1.28 14.62
C ARG A 211 -12.32 1.87 13.33
N LEU A 212 -11.65 1.64 12.19
CA LEU A 212 -12.10 2.05 10.85
C LEU A 212 -13.18 1.14 10.26
N GLY A 213 -13.54 0.04 10.92
CA GLY A 213 -14.59 -0.87 10.47
C GLY A 213 -14.17 -1.75 9.29
N THR A 214 -12.97 -2.31 9.34
CA THR A 214 -12.51 -3.25 8.31
C THR A 214 -13.35 -4.53 8.30
N GLU A 215 -13.57 -5.11 7.13
CA GLU A 215 -14.21 -6.43 7.01
C GLU A 215 -13.23 -7.55 7.39
N ARG A 216 -12.00 -7.47 6.86
CA ARG A 216 -10.93 -8.42 7.17
C ARG A 216 -9.58 -7.81 6.82
N THR A 217 -8.77 -7.52 7.82
CA THR A 217 -7.39 -7.04 7.62
C THR A 217 -6.42 -7.95 8.34
N PHE A 218 -5.33 -8.32 7.67
CA PHE A 218 -4.17 -8.91 8.31
C PHE A 218 -3.12 -7.83 8.48
N VAL A 219 -2.89 -7.39 9.73
CA VAL A 219 -1.71 -6.59 10.03
C VAL A 219 -0.56 -7.55 10.27
N ILE A 220 0.47 -7.46 9.45
CA ILE A 220 1.61 -8.37 9.48
C ILE A 220 2.90 -7.65 9.86
N HIS A 221 3.81 -8.39 10.47
CA HIS A 221 5.08 -7.89 10.95
C HIS A 221 6.10 -9.03 11.05
N GLY A 222 7.33 -8.77 10.68
CA GLY A 222 8.49 -9.62 10.93
C GLY A 222 9.48 -8.96 11.90
N ASP A 223 10.69 -9.52 12.05
CA ASP A 223 11.75 -8.89 12.83
C ASP A 223 12.32 -7.67 12.07
N GLY A 224 11.67 -6.52 12.26
CA GLY A 224 12.04 -5.26 11.63
C GLY A 224 11.61 -5.11 10.16
N VAL A 225 10.75 -6.01 9.63
CA VAL A 225 10.23 -5.93 8.26
C VAL A 225 8.71 -5.80 8.24
N ASP A 226 8.17 -5.11 7.24
CA ASP A 226 6.73 -4.94 7.03
C ASP A 226 6.13 -6.05 6.14
N GLU A 227 6.63 -7.29 6.30
CA GLU A 227 6.24 -8.51 5.58
C GLU A 227 6.25 -9.72 6.53
N LEU A 228 5.65 -10.83 6.13
CA LEU A 228 5.87 -12.13 6.78
C LEU A 228 7.23 -12.70 6.33
N PRO A 229 8.20 -12.83 7.24
CA PRO A 229 9.55 -13.29 6.92
C PRO A 229 9.67 -14.81 6.90
N LEU A 230 10.84 -15.31 6.49
CA LEU A 230 11.17 -16.75 6.46
C LEU A 230 12.02 -17.21 7.67
N ASP A 231 12.15 -16.41 8.72
CA ASP A 231 12.98 -16.69 9.90
C ASP A 231 12.18 -17.05 11.15
N ASP A 232 10.90 -17.39 10.99
CA ASP A 232 9.94 -17.72 12.05
C ASP A 232 9.63 -16.57 13.02
N SER A 233 10.03 -15.33 12.73
CA SER A 233 9.68 -14.14 13.53
C SER A 233 8.31 -13.54 13.17
N GLY A 234 7.60 -14.11 12.19
CA GLY A 234 6.35 -13.57 11.65
C GLY A 234 5.24 -13.48 12.69
N MET A 235 4.57 -12.35 12.71
CA MET A 235 3.36 -12.09 13.49
C MET A 235 2.24 -11.62 12.56
N LEU A 236 1.04 -12.11 12.80
CA LEU A 236 -0.17 -11.74 12.07
C LEU A 236 -1.26 -11.39 13.08
N TYR A 237 -1.85 -10.20 12.92
CA TYR A 237 -3.06 -9.78 13.61
C TYR A 237 -4.21 -9.92 12.64
N HIS A 238 -5.11 -10.85 12.89
CA HIS A 238 -6.37 -10.96 12.17
C HIS A 238 -7.35 -9.96 12.77
N VAL A 239 -7.75 -8.97 11.98
CA VAL A 239 -8.66 -7.91 12.39
C VAL A 239 -9.94 -8.01 11.59
N GLY A 240 -11.06 -8.06 12.26
CA GLY A 240 -12.39 -8.11 11.68
C GLY A 240 -13.44 -7.45 12.58
N PRO A 241 -14.73 -7.56 12.24
CA PRO A 241 -15.81 -6.99 13.03
C PRO A 241 -15.88 -7.55 14.46
N ASP A 242 -15.47 -8.83 14.64
CA ASP A 242 -15.54 -9.53 15.92
C ASP A 242 -14.35 -9.23 16.85
N GLY A 243 -13.33 -8.50 16.36
CA GLY A 243 -12.18 -8.10 17.17
C GLY A 243 -10.84 -8.32 16.49
N ILE A 244 -9.83 -8.49 17.32
CA ILE A 244 -8.42 -8.65 16.93
C ILE A 244 -7.87 -9.93 17.54
N GLU A 245 -7.39 -10.83 16.70
CA GLU A 245 -6.70 -12.04 17.10
C GLU A 245 -5.24 -11.98 16.66
N GLN A 246 -4.31 -12.41 17.53
CA GLN A 246 -2.89 -12.42 17.24
C GLN A 246 -2.38 -13.85 17.07
N GLN A 247 -1.60 -14.09 16.03
CA GLN A 247 -1.03 -15.39 15.70
C GLN A 247 0.44 -15.25 15.30
N ARG A 248 1.28 -16.18 15.74
CA ARG A 248 2.64 -16.33 15.18
C ARG A 248 2.57 -17.11 13.88
N VAL A 249 3.35 -16.67 12.91
CA VAL A 249 3.51 -17.37 11.63
C VAL A 249 4.92 -17.94 11.56
N LEU A 250 5.02 -19.27 11.55
CA LEU A 250 6.27 -20.00 11.47
C LEU A 250 6.43 -20.54 10.04
N ALA A 251 7.30 -19.93 9.26
CA ALA A 251 7.58 -20.34 7.88
C ALA A 251 8.04 -21.81 7.80
N SER A 252 8.83 -22.25 8.81
CA SER A 252 9.30 -23.64 8.92
C SER A 252 8.15 -24.63 9.11
N ALA A 253 7.12 -24.29 9.87
CA ALA A 253 5.93 -25.13 10.06
C ALA A 253 5.07 -25.26 8.80
N LEU A 254 5.16 -24.27 7.90
CA LEU A 254 4.48 -24.22 6.60
C LEU A 254 5.31 -24.86 5.47
N GLY A 255 6.40 -25.55 5.77
CA GLY A 255 7.22 -26.27 4.80
C GLY A 255 8.14 -25.37 3.96
N LEU A 256 8.29 -24.09 4.32
CA LEU A 256 9.16 -23.15 3.62
C LEU A 256 10.59 -23.20 4.16
N THR A 257 11.55 -22.89 3.30
CA THR A 257 12.96 -22.91 3.70
C THR A 257 13.32 -21.67 4.51
N MET A 258 13.71 -21.88 5.77
CA MET A 258 14.16 -20.79 6.63
C MET A 258 15.35 -20.05 6.05
N THR A 259 15.28 -18.72 6.10
CA THR A 259 16.40 -17.84 5.73
C THR A 259 16.27 -16.48 6.41
N THR A 260 17.37 -15.74 6.43
CA THR A 260 17.40 -14.38 7.00
C THR A 260 16.92 -13.34 5.98
N THR A 261 16.38 -12.22 6.48
CA THR A 261 15.97 -11.06 5.67
C THR A 261 17.08 -10.55 4.76
N ALA A 262 18.34 -10.63 5.17
CA ALA A 262 19.48 -10.23 4.35
C ALA A 262 19.58 -10.99 3.00
N ARG A 263 19.10 -12.23 2.93
CA ARG A 263 19.06 -13.02 1.68
C ARG A 263 17.94 -12.56 0.73
N LEU A 264 17.04 -11.71 1.20
CA LEU A 264 15.95 -11.13 0.44
C LEU A 264 16.26 -9.69 -0.03
N ALA A 265 17.53 -9.28 0.11
CA ALA A 265 17.97 -7.95 -0.26
C ALA A 265 17.55 -7.58 -1.70
N GLY A 266 17.03 -6.37 -1.81
CA GLY A 266 16.70 -5.71 -3.08
C GLY A 266 17.82 -4.76 -3.54
N GLY A 267 17.53 -4.07 -4.62
CA GLY A 267 18.43 -3.12 -5.26
C GLY A 267 17.67 -1.98 -5.92
N THR A 268 18.15 -1.59 -7.09
CA THR A 268 17.47 -0.64 -7.97
C THR A 268 16.12 -1.18 -8.45
N ALA A 269 15.25 -0.32 -8.98
CA ALA A 269 13.97 -0.74 -9.56
C ALA A 269 14.14 -1.83 -10.63
N ALA A 270 15.15 -1.70 -11.50
CA ALA A 270 15.45 -2.68 -12.53
C ALA A 270 15.93 -4.05 -11.97
N GLU A 271 16.71 -4.03 -10.88
CA GLU A 271 17.14 -5.27 -10.21
C GLU A 271 15.97 -5.95 -9.51
N ASN A 272 15.09 -5.18 -8.86
CA ASN A 272 13.89 -5.70 -8.22
C ASN A 272 12.88 -6.21 -9.25
N ALA A 273 12.73 -5.54 -10.39
CA ALA A 273 11.90 -6.02 -11.50
C ALA A 273 12.34 -7.39 -12.00
N ARG A 274 13.66 -7.59 -12.22
CA ARG A 274 14.21 -8.90 -12.60
C ARG A 274 13.97 -9.98 -11.52
N ALA A 275 14.08 -9.59 -10.23
CA ALA A 275 13.80 -10.51 -9.14
C ALA A 275 12.32 -10.95 -9.14
N ILE A 276 11.39 -10.03 -9.38
CA ILE A 276 9.95 -10.35 -9.50
C ILE A 276 9.70 -11.22 -10.74
N GLU A 277 10.28 -10.88 -11.89
CA GLU A 277 10.16 -11.72 -13.09
C GLU A 277 10.67 -13.14 -12.85
N GLY A 278 11.81 -13.32 -12.18
CA GLY A 278 12.34 -14.63 -11.80
C GLY A 278 11.34 -15.41 -10.93
N VAL A 279 10.73 -14.77 -9.94
CA VAL A 279 9.69 -15.41 -9.12
C VAL A 279 8.49 -15.84 -9.99
N LEU A 280 7.98 -14.93 -10.84
CA LEU A 280 6.84 -15.22 -11.72
C LEU A 280 7.14 -16.32 -12.75
N HIS A 281 8.42 -16.51 -13.13
CA HIS A 281 8.90 -17.61 -13.98
C HIS A 281 9.12 -18.92 -13.22
N GLY A 282 8.91 -18.93 -11.90
CA GLY A 282 9.03 -20.13 -11.08
C GLY A 282 10.46 -20.42 -10.59
N GLU A 283 11.41 -19.46 -10.68
CA GLU A 283 12.75 -19.63 -10.14
C GLU A 283 12.70 -20.03 -8.66
N PRO A 284 13.29 -21.18 -8.27
CA PRO A 284 13.26 -21.63 -6.88
C PRO A 284 14.16 -20.78 -5.98
N GLY A 285 13.86 -20.78 -4.67
CA GLY A 285 14.68 -20.16 -3.65
C GLY A 285 13.93 -19.16 -2.77
N ALA A 286 14.67 -18.51 -1.88
CA ALA A 286 14.12 -17.66 -0.81
C ALA A 286 13.16 -16.55 -1.32
N ARG A 287 13.43 -15.96 -2.48
CA ARG A 287 12.55 -14.94 -3.05
C ARG A 287 11.19 -15.51 -3.44
N ARG A 288 11.16 -16.71 -4.02
CA ARG A 288 9.91 -17.40 -4.31
C ARG A 288 9.19 -17.74 -3.00
N ASP A 289 9.89 -18.34 -2.04
CA ASP A 289 9.28 -18.79 -0.77
C ASP A 289 8.64 -17.64 0.01
N VAL A 290 9.31 -16.48 0.12
CA VAL A 290 8.74 -15.32 0.82
C VAL A 290 7.54 -14.73 0.06
N VAL A 291 7.55 -14.75 -1.27
CA VAL A 291 6.39 -14.32 -2.08
C VAL A 291 5.23 -15.30 -1.90
N LEU A 292 5.47 -16.61 -1.88
CA LEU A 292 4.43 -17.59 -1.60
C LEU A 292 3.75 -17.35 -0.25
N LEU A 293 4.52 -17.10 0.81
CA LEU A 293 4.00 -16.83 2.15
C LEU A 293 3.13 -15.56 2.20
N ASN A 294 3.63 -14.47 1.62
CA ASN A 294 2.90 -13.19 1.62
C ASN A 294 1.72 -13.18 0.63
N ALA A 295 1.80 -13.92 -0.48
CA ALA A 295 0.68 -14.15 -1.38
C ALA A 295 -0.40 -15.01 -0.71
N ALA A 296 0.01 -16.02 0.09
CA ALA A 296 -0.92 -16.83 0.88
C ALA A 296 -1.74 -15.98 1.85
N ALA A 297 -1.10 -15.02 2.54
CA ALA A 297 -1.83 -14.06 3.38
C ALA A 297 -2.82 -13.23 2.56
N GLY A 298 -2.45 -12.80 1.33
CA GLY A 298 -3.35 -12.10 0.41
C GLY A 298 -4.54 -12.96 -0.03
N LEU A 299 -4.32 -14.22 -0.37
CA LEU A 299 -5.39 -15.16 -0.75
C LEU A 299 -6.32 -15.46 0.43
N LEU A 300 -5.75 -15.61 1.62
CA LEU A 300 -6.48 -15.89 2.85
C LEU A 300 -7.35 -14.68 3.28
N VAL A 301 -6.80 -13.46 3.23
CA VAL A 301 -7.58 -12.26 3.57
C VAL A 301 -8.73 -12.03 2.59
N ALA A 302 -8.55 -12.39 1.33
CA ALA A 302 -9.59 -12.36 0.31
C ALA A 302 -10.70 -13.40 0.54
N GLY A 303 -10.46 -14.42 1.36
CA GLY A 303 -11.35 -15.57 1.54
C GLY A 303 -11.30 -16.54 0.36
N ALA A 304 -10.21 -16.56 -0.39
CA ALA A 304 -10.00 -17.44 -1.54
C ALA A 304 -9.44 -18.81 -1.15
N VAL A 305 -8.92 -18.92 0.08
CA VAL A 305 -8.41 -20.13 0.74
C VAL A 305 -8.80 -20.10 2.22
N ASP A 306 -8.71 -21.25 2.90
CA ASP A 306 -9.14 -21.39 4.30
C ASP A 306 -7.98 -21.17 5.29
N ASP A 307 -6.73 -21.37 4.86
CA ASP A 307 -5.53 -21.24 5.70
C ASP A 307 -4.29 -20.83 4.88
N LEU A 308 -3.17 -20.60 5.56
CA LEU A 308 -1.90 -20.23 4.91
C LEU A 308 -1.30 -21.37 4.10
N GLU A 309 -1.48 -22.63 4.51
CA GLU A 309 -0.96 -23.80 3.78
C GLU A 309 -1.63 -23.91 2.41
N GLY A 310 -2.95 -23.87 2.36
CA GLY A 310 -3.71 -23.83 1.09
C GLY A 310 -3.40 -22.59 0.26
N GLY A 311 -3.12 -21.47 0.92
CA GLY A 311 -2.67 -20.23 0.26
C GLY A 311 -1.32 -20.39 -0.41
N ILE A 312 -0.34 -21.02 0.25
CA ILE A 312 1.00 -21.31 -0.30
C ILE A 312 0.88 -22.25 -1.50
N GLU A 313 0.09 -23.33 -1.36
CA GLU A 313 -0.15 -24.28 -2.44
C GLU A 313 -0.76 -23.59 -3.66
N ARG A 314 -1.82 -22.81 -3.47
CA ARG A 314 -2.49 -22.07 -4.55
C ARG A 314 -1.55 -21.05 -5.21
N ALA A 315 -0.75 -20.31 -4.45
CA ALA A 315 0.24 -19.39 -4.99
C ALA A 315 1.31 -20.12 -5.81
N ALA A 316 1.81 -21.26 -5.32
CA ALA A 316 2.78 -22.10 -6.03
C ALA A 316 2.21 -22.62 -7.36
N LEU A 317 1.01 -23.18 -7.34
CA LEU A 317 0.31 -23.65 -8.55
C LEU A 317 0.09 -22.52 -9.56
N THR A 318 -0.24 -21.31 -9.10
CA THR A 318 -0.41 -20.12 -9.94
C THR A 318 0.88 -19.75 -10.67
N ILE A 319 2.01 -19.75 -9.95
CA ILE A 319 3.33 -19.47 -10.53
C ILE A 319 3.71 -20.58 -11.51
N ASP A 320 3.60 -21.84 -11.11
CA ASP A 320 4.05 -23.01 -11.90
C ASP A 320 3.21 -23.21 -13.17
N ALA A 321 1.95 -22.79 -13.15
CA ALA A 321 1.09 -22.75 -14.34
C ALA A 321 1.38 -21.54 -15.26
N GLY A 322 2.33 -20.66 -14.91
CA GLY A 322 2.70 -19.50 -15.71
C GLY A 322 1.67 -18.36 -15.70
N LEU A 323 0.67 -18.40 -14.80
CA LEU A 323 -0.40 -17.40 -14.75
C LEU A 323 0.13 -16.01 -14.36
N GLY A 324 1.18 -15.93 -13.54
CA GLY A 324 1.86 -14.69 -13.20
C GLY A 324 2.49 -14.01 -14.44
N ASN A 325 3.13 -14.79 -15.30
CA ASN A 325 3.70 -14.31 -16.56
C ASN A 325 2.62 -13.86 -17.54
N ALA A 326 1.51 -14.61 -17.62
CA ALA A 326 0.37 -14.24 -18.45
C ALA A 326 -0.25 -12.92 -18.01
N LEU A 327 -0.42 -12.71 -16.69
CA LEU A 327 -0.87 -11.43 -16.15
C LEU A 327 0.09 -10.29 -16.48
N LEU A 328 1.40 -10.47 -16.24
CA LEU A 328 2.42 -9.47 -16.55
C LEU A 328 2.40 -9.07 -18.03
N ALA A 329 2.21 -10.04 -18.94
CA ALA A 329 2.11 -9.78 -20.38
C ALA A 329 0.87 -8.92 -20.72
N ARG A 330 -0.28 -9.16 -20.08
CA ARG A 330 -1.52 -8.37 -20.23
C ARG A 330 -1.34 -6.95 -19.74
N LEU A 331 -0.78 -6.75 -18.55
CA LEU A 331 -0.50 -5.44 -17.98
C LEU A 331 0.49 -4.61 -18.83
N ARG A 332 1.48 -5.26 -19.41
CA ARG A 332 2.41 -4.64 -20.37
C ARG A 332 1.72 -4.25 -21.69
N ALA A 333 0.77 -5.07 -22.16
CA ALA A 333 -0.02 -4.74 -23.34
C ALA A 333 -0.93 -3.53 -23.09
N GLU A 334 -1.58 -3.47 -21.93
CA GLU A 334 -2.39 -2.32 -21.50
C GLU A 334 -1.58 -1.02 -21.51
N ARG A 335 -0.38 -1.02 -20.92
CA ARG A 335 0.51 0.16 -20.95
C ARG A 335 0.82 0.60 -22.38
N ARG A 336 1.23 -0.33 -23.25
CA ARG A 336 1.54 0.01 -24.65
C ARG A 336 0.36 0.61 -25.40
N SER A 337 -0.87 0.12 -25.15
CA SER A 337 -2.08 0.70 -25.75
C SER A 337 -2.32 2.11 -25.26
N ALA A 338 -2.15 2.38 -23.97
CA ALA A 338 -2.29 3.72 -23.39
C ALA A 338 -1.23 4.70 -23.94
N ASP A 339 0.01 4.25 -24.11
CA ASP A 339 1.09 5.07 -24.67
C ASP A 339 0.79 5.47 -26.15
N VAL A 340 0.21 4.56 -26.93
CA VAL A 340 -0.21 4.84 -28.31
C VAL A 340 -1.36 5.85 -28.34
N GLU A 341 -2.40 5.66 -27.54
CA GLU A 341 -3.53 6.59 -27.46
C GLU A 341 -3.08 8.00 -27.05
N ALA A 342 -2.16 8.11 -26.09
CA ALA A 342 -1.61 9.40 -25.67
C ALA A 342 -0.83 10.09 -26.79
N ALA A 343 -0.03 9.36 -27.56
CA ALA A 343 0.74 9.89 -28.69
C ALA A 343 -0.19 10.37 -29.83
N ASP A 344 -1.28 9.64 -30.10
CA ASP A 344 -2.26 10.03 -31.12
C ASP A 344 -3.01 11.30 -30.74
N VAL A 345 -3.37 11.46 -29.45
CA VAL A 345 -4.01 12.70 -28.93
C VAL A 345 -3.08 13.90 -29.05
N GLU A 346 -1.79 13.75 -28.69
CA GLU A 346 -0.80 14.83 -28.78
C GLU A 346 -0.56 15.25 -30.26
N THR A 347 -0.52 14.28 -31.17
CA THR A 347 -0.36 14.51 -32.59
C THR A 347 -1.57 15.24 -33.14
N ALA A 348 -2.79 14.87 -32.78
CA ALA A 348 -4.01 15.52 -33.19
C ALA A 348 -4.12 16.97 -32.67
N ALA A 349 -3.74 17.21 -31.42
CA ALA A 349 -3.71 18.54 -30.80
C ALA A 349 -2.72 19.46 -31.52
N SER A 350 -1.52 18.98 -31.82
CA SER A 350 -0.50 19.76 -32.57
C SER A 350 -0.92 20.09 -33.99
N ALA A 351 -1.69 19.20 -34.65
CA ALA A 351 -2.20 19.45 -35.99
C ALA A 351 -3.27 20.57 -36.04
N VAL A 352 -4.05 20.73 -34.97
CA VAL A 352 -5.07 21.78 -34.83
C VAL A 352 -4.41 23.14 -34.56
N GLU A 353 -3.35 23.21 -33.77
CA GLU A 353 -2.63 24.47 -33.50
C GLU A 353 -1.78 24.96 -34.67
N GLY A 354 -1.40 24.08 -35.59
CA GLY A 354 -0.59 24.40 -36.77
C GLY A 354 -1.40 24.80 -38.02
N ALA A 355 -2.73 24.85 -37.99
CA ALA A 355 -3.55 25.26 -39.12
C ALA A 355 -3.47 26.79 -39.31
N PRO A 356 -3.02 27.31 -40.47
CA PRO A 356 -2.97 28.74 -40.72
C PRO A 356 -4.37 29.34 -40.75
N ALA A 357 -4.54 30.51 -40.10
CA ALA A 357 -5.78 31.30 -40.07
C ALA A 357 -6.13 31.89 -41.44
#